data_2d6efc43768581e6ceeeefaf51ce262d
#
_entry.id   2d6efc43768581e6ceeeefaf51ce262d
#
_cell.length_a   1.000
_cell.length_b   1.000
_cell.length_c   1.000
_cell.angle_alpha   90.00
_cell.angle_beta   90.00
_cell.angle_gamma   90.00
#
_symmetry.space_group_name_H-M   'P 1'
#
loop_
_entity.id
_entity.type
_entity.pdbx_description
1 polymer ?
#
loop_
_entity_poly.entity_id
_entity_poly.type
_entity_poly.pdbx_seq_one_letter_code
_entity_poly.pdbx_strand_id
1 'polypeptide(L)'
;DVAPSRGLGDVYKRQEYERLNCVRAILGETQDKVEEEILELCCNLDDMTSEEIGYATDLLLKEGALDVYTSSIQMKKNRPGILLTCMCRAEQKEYFLQLIFKHTSTLGVREYFCRRYGLKRKIDEVQTEYGTVHVKRASGYGAVKEKLEYDDVSKIAEEHSWSVAEARNRIYGKL
;
A
#
# COMPACT_ATOMS: atom_id res chain seq x y z
N ASP A 1 16.45 -15.80 -42.94
CA ASP A 1 15.08 -15.68 -43.50
C ASP A 1 14.23 -14.89 -42.55
N VAL A 2 14.11 -13.61 -42.80
CA VAL A 2 13.24 -12.73 -42.04
C VAL A 2 11.88 -12.72 -42.75
N ALA A 3 10.85 -13.23 -42.09
CA ALA A 3 9.48 -13.18 -42.62
C ALA A 3 9.10 -11.73 -42.97
N PRO A 4 8.45 -11.46 -44.11
CA PRO A 4 8.07 -10.11 -44.46
C PRO A 4 7.03 -9.55 -43.53
N SER A 5 7.37 -8.50 -42.80
CA SER A 5 6.42 -7.76 -41.98
C SER A 5 5.63 -6.77 -42.84
N ARG A 6 4.33 -6.74 -42.71
CA ARG A 6 3.44 -5.86 -43.48
C ARG A 6 3.14 -4.59 -42.65
N GLY A 7 3.62 -3.43 -43.09
CA GLY A 7 3.27 -2.14 -42.52
C GLY A 7 4.38 -1.09 -42.56
N LEU A 8 4.09 0.09 -42.04
CA LEU A 8 4.99 1.25 -41.99
C LEU A 8 6.34 0.99 -41.28
N GLY A 9 6.41 -0.04 -40.44
CA GLY A 9 7.64 -0.48 -39.80
C GLY A 9 8.69 -1.12 -40.74
N ASP A 10 8.29 -1.57 -41.92
CA ASP A 10 9.20 -2.25 -42.85
C ASP A 10 10.21 -1.33 -43.51
N VAL A 11 9.89 -0.05 -43.69
CA VAL A 11 10.78 0.92 -44.30
C VAL A 11 12.03 1.14 -43.44
N TYR A 12 11.86 1.17 -42.12
CA TYR A 12 12.98 1.38 -41.21
C TYR A 12 13.83 0.13 -40.95
N LYS A 13 13.27 -1.05 -41.17
CA LYS A 13 14.01 -2.33 -40.99
C LYS A 13 14.98 -2.63 -42.14
N ARG A 14 14.84 -1.95 -43.30
CA ARG A 14 15.68 -2.16 -44.50
C ARG A 14 16.78 -1.14 -44.63
N GLN A 15 16.94 -0.22 -43.72
CA GLN A 15 18.04 0.75 -43.77
C GLN A 15 19.34 0.08 -43.32
N GLU A 16 20.35 0.15 -44.14
CA GLU A 16 21.71 -0.25 -43.78
C GLU A 16 22.37 0.86 -42.98
N TYR A 17 22.82 0.52 -41.80
CA TYR A 17 23.58 1.42 -40.91
C TYR A 17 24.98 0.85 -40.71
N GLU A 18 25.98 1.71 -40.60
CA GLU A 18 27.35 1.32 -40.23
C GLU A 18 27.46 0.64 -38.89
N ARG A 19 26.41 0.74 -38.05
CA ARG A 19 26.26 0.06 -36.78
C ARG A 19 24.99 -0.80 -36.79
N LEU A 20 25.03 -1.90 -36.02
CA LEU A 20 23.89 -2.79 -35.88
C LEU A 20 22.64 -2.01 -35.42
N ASN A 21 21.62 -1.99 -36.29
CA ASN A 21 20.29 -1.46 -35.91
C ASN A 21 19.49 -2.56 -35.24
N CYS A 22 19.73 -2.76 -33.94
CA CYS A 22 19.03 -3.75 -33.16
C CYS A 22 18.62 -3.18 -31.78
N VAL A 23 17.47 -3.60 -31.32
CA VAL A 23 17.03 -3.38 -29.92
C VAL A 23 17.38 -4.64 -29.16
N ARG A 24 18.23 -4.49 -28.15
CA ARG A 24 18.50 -5.56 -27.17
C ARG A 24 17.64 -5.36 -25.96
N ALA A 25 16.64 -6.22 -25.78
CA ALA A 25 15.85 -6.29 -24.54
C ALA A 25 16.52 -7.30 -23.60
N ILE A 26 16.83 -6.86 -22.38
CA ILE A 26 17.34 -7.72 -21.32
C ILE A 26 16.24 -7.78 -20.25
N LEU A 27 15.64 -8.95 -20.10
CA LEU A 27 14.73 -9.25 -19.02
C LEU A 27 15.56 -9.78 -17.84
N GLY A 28 15.49 -9.10 -16.72
CA GLY A 28 16.12 -9.53 -15.49
C GLY A 28 15.10 -9.53 -14.37
N GLU A 29 15.12 -10.56 -13.54
CA GLU A 29 14.36 -10.58 -12.29
C GLU A 29 15.21 -9.99 -11.17
N THR A 30 14.73 -8.94 -10.50
CA THR A 30 15.34 -8.43 -9.28
C THR A 30 14.75 -9.16 -8.08
N GLN A 31 15.55 -10.01 -7.45
CA GLN A 31 15.08 -10.84 -6.31
C GLN A 31 14.84 -10.08 -5.00
N ASP A 32 15.24 -8.81 -4.88
CA ASP A 32 15.32 -8.13 -3.57
C ASP A 32 14.43 -6.91 -3.38
N LYS A 33 13.62 -6.54 -4.36
CA LYS A 33 12.75 -5.36 -4.23
C LYS A 33 11.29 -5.76 -4.39
N VAL A 34 10.50 -5.55 -3.35
CA VAL A 34 9.05 -5.55 -3.47
C VAL A 34 8.67 -4.13 -3.89
N GLU A 35 8.66 -3.89 -5.19
CA GLU A 35 8.08 -2.69 -5.78
C GLU A 35 6.62 -3.01 -6.09
N GLU A 36 5.71 -2.36 -5.41
CA GLU A 36 4.28 -2.41 -5.72
C GLU A 36 3.88 -1.07 -6.34
N GLU A 37 3.21 -1.10 -7.48
CA GLU A 37 2.50 0.06 -7.99
C GLU A 37 1.17 0.15 -7.28
N ILE A 38 0.94 1.27 -6.62
CA ILE A 38 -0.29 1.55 -5.91
C ILE A 38 -0.88 2.86 -6.41
N LEU A 39 -2.19 3.01 -6.23
CA LEU A 39 -2.91 4.24 -6.52
C LEU A 39 -3.31 4.92 -5.21
N GLU A 40 -3.18 6.23 -5.17
CA GLU A 40 -3.83 7.09 -4.20
C GLU A 40 -5.00 7.82 -4.87
N LEU A 41 -6.21 7.51 -4.41
CA LEU A 41 -7.44 8.17 -4.81
C LEU A 41 -7.77 9.24 -3.77
N CYS A 42 -7.69 10.50 -4.16
CA CYS A 42 -7.79 11.64 -3.26
C CYS A 42 -9.00 12.52 -3.57
N CYS A 43 -9.79 12.86 -2.59
CA CYS A 43 -10.88 13.84 -2.72
C CYS A 43 -10.93 14.82 -1.54
N ASN A 44 -11.42 16.02 -1.81
CA ASN A 44 -11.59 17.05 -0.80
C ASN A 44 -13.06 17.12 -0.40
N LEU A 45 -13.31 17.17 0.91
CA LEU A 45 -14.64 17.17 1.52
C LEU A 45 -14.77 18.41 2.43
N ASP A 46 -15.76 19.28 2.18
CA ASP A 46 -16.04 20.49 2.97
C ASP A 46 -17.49 20.57 3.47
N ASP A 47 -18.29 19.53 3.20
CA ASP A 47 -19.72 19.49 3.47
C ASP A 47 -20.20 18.13 4.06
N MET A 48 -19.31 17.35 4.64
CA MET A 48 -19.61 16.12 5.35
C MET A 48 -19.31 16.24 6.85
N THR A 49 -20.08 15.53 7.65
CA THR A 49 -19.81 15.39 9.08
C THR A 49 -18.61 14.44 9.32
N SER A 50 -17.97 14.58 10.47
CA SER A 50 -16.87 13.68 10.85
C SER A 50 -17.33 12.22 10.96
N GLU A 51 -18.58 11.97 11.36
CA GLU A 51 -19.17 10.64 11.46
C GLU A 51 -19.35 10.00 10.07
N GLU A 52 -19.84 10.75 9.09
CA GLU A 52 -19.97 10.27 7.71
C GLU A 52 -18.61 9.97 7.08
N ILE A 53 -17.61 10.83 7.32
CA ILE A 53 -16.23 10.61 6.86
C ILE A 53 -15.65 9.37 7.53
N GLY A 54 -15.86 9.20 8.85
CA GLY A 54 -15.45 8.01 9.60
C GLY A 54 -16.05 6.74 9.01
N TYR A 55 -17.37 6.74 8.76
CA TYR A 55 -18.06 5.62 8.13
C TYR A 55 -17.48 5.27 6.75
N ALA A 56 -17.26 6.28 5.90
CA ALA A 56 -16.67 6.06 4.58
C ALA A 56 -15.25 5.48 4.68
N THR A 57 -14.43 5.98 5.61
CA THR A 57 -13.07 5.49 5.86
C THR A 57 -13.08 4.02 6.28
N ASP A 58 -13.91 3.67 7.28
CA ASP A 58 -14.02 2.29 7.78
C ASP A 58 -14.52 1.34 6.70
N LEU A 59 -15.50 1.79 5.90
CA LEU A 59 -16.01 1.01 4.79
C LEU A 59 -14.93 0.71 3.75
N LEU A 60 -14.17 1.73 3.32
CA LEU A 60 -13.11 1.55 2.32
C LEU A 60 -12.02 0.58 2.83
N LEU A 61 -11.63 0.67 4.11
CA LEU A 61 -10.71 -0.28 4.73
C LEU A 61 -11.27 -1.71 4.75
N LYS A 62 -12.54 -1.87 5.13
CA LYS A 62 -13.23 -3.17 5.16
C LYS A 62 -13.34 -3.80 3.77
N GLU A 63 -13.51 -2.99 2.73
CA GLU A 63 -13.57 -3.43 1.33
C GLU A 63 -12.18 -3.71 0.72
N GLY A 64 -11.12 -3.62 1.51
CA GLY A 64 -9.78 -4.07 1.16
C GLY A 64 -8.88 -2.99 0.56
N ALA A 65 -9.13 -1.72 0.84
CA ALA A 65 -8.16 -0.67 0.58
C ALA A 65 -6.85 -0.99 1.31
N LEU A 66 -5.72 -0.67 0.68
CA LEU A 66 -4.40 -0.89 1.28
C LEU A 66 -4.16 0.01 2.49
N ASP A 67 -4.71 1.22 2.44
CA ASP A 67 -4.75 2.18 3.53
C ASP A 67 -5.80 3.25 3.23
N VAL A 68 -6.38 3.86 4.26
CA VAL A 68 -7.27 5.02 4.13
C VAL A 68 -6.95 5.98 5.25
N TYR A 69 -6.68 7.21 4.90
CA TYR A 69 -6.39 8.24 5.88
C TYR A 69 -6.97 9.59 5.49
N THR A 70 -7.08 10.46 6.47
CA THR A 70 -7.59 11.82 6.29
C THR A 70 -6.58 12.84 6.77
N SER A 71 -6.59 14.01 6.12
CA SER A 71 -5.79 15.17 6.52
C SER A 71 -6.65 16.42 6.50
N SER A 72 -6.50 17.26 7.53
CA SER A 72 -7.15 18.57 7.54
C SER A 72 -6.53 19.49 6.50
N ILE A 73 -7.36 20.15 5.71
CA ILE A 73 -6.93 21.08 4.67
C ILE A 73 -7.72 22.40 4.75
N GLN A 74 -7.13 23.45 4.20
CA GLN A 74 -7.81 24.70 3.95
C GLN A 74 -8.19 24.77 2.48
N MET A 75 -9.48 24.93 2.18
CA MET A 75 -10.00 25.01 0.82
C MET A 75 -10.24 26.46 0.40
N LYS A 76 -10.59 26.65 -0.89
CA LYS A 76 -11.00 27.97 -1.42
C LYS A 76 -12.11 28.59 -0.58
N LYS A 77 -12.23 29.91 -0.58
CA LYS A 77 -13.21 30.68 0.23
C LYS A 77 -13.03 30.49 1.74
N ASN A 78 -11.81 30.18 2.19
CA ASN A 78 -11.46 29.96 3.60
C ASN A 78 -12.29 28.87 4.30
N ARG A 79 -12.71 27.84 3.57
CA ARG A 79 -13.43 26.72 4.16
C ARG A 79 -12.46 25.69 4.72
N PRO A 80 -12.62 25.30 6.00
CA PRO A 80 -11.95 24.09 6.48
C PRO A 80 -12.52 22.89 5.75
N GLY A 81 -11.66 21.91 5.46
CA GLY A 81 -12.09 20.69 4.80
C GLY A 81 -11.18 19.52 5.17
N ILE A 82 -11.55 18.36 4.68
CA ILE A 82 -10.82 17.13 4.87
C ILE A 82 -10.38 16.59 3.50
N LEU A 83 -9.10 16.28 3.38
CA LEU A 83 -8.59 15.47 2.29
C LEU A 83 -8.74 14.00 2.70
N LEU A 84 -9.57 13.24 2.00
CA LEU A 84 -9.64 11.79 2.11
C LEU A 84 -8.68 11.21 1.07
N THR A 85 -7.82 10.28 1.50
CA THR A 85 -6.94 9.52 0.63
C THR A 85 -7.19 8.03 0.83
N CYS A 86 -7.54 7.34 -0.25
CA CYS A 86 -7.72 5.90 -0.31
C CYS A 86 -6.61 5.28 -1.16
N MET A 87 -5.81 4.40 -0.58
CA MET A 87 -4.75 3.67 -1.27
C MET A 87 -5.27 2.30 -1.72
N CYS A 88 -5.13 2.00 -3.01
CA CYS A 88 -5.59 0.72 -3.55
C CYS A 88 -4.62 0.19 -4.63
N ARG A 89 -4.83 -1.06 -5.05
CA ARG A 89 -4.16 -1.61 -6.22
C ARG A 89 -4.80 -1.06 -7.50
N ALA A 90 -4.01 -0.97 -8.56
CA ALA A 90 -4.46 -0.43 -9.85
C ALA A 90 -5.70 -1.17 -10.40
N GLU A 91 -5.77 -2.49 -10.21
CA GLU A 91 -6.88 -3.33 -10.67
C GLU A 91 -8.18 -3.05 -9.93
N GLN A 92 -8.11 -2.49 -8.72
CA GLN A 92 -9.27 -2.18 -7.88
C GLN A 92 -9.78 -0.74 -8.03
N LYS A 93 -9.16 0.06 -8.88
CA LYS A 93 -9.44 1.48 -9.06
C LYS A 93 -10.92 1.78 -9.23
N GLU A 94 -11.54 1.19 -10.23
CA GLU A 94 -12.95 1.45 -10.57
C GLU A 94 -13.90 1.11 -9.41
N TYR A 95 -13.61 0.05 -8.69
CA TYR A 95 -14.37 -0.36 -7.52
C TYR A 95 -14.30 0.70 -6.41
N PHE A 96 -13.09 1.16 -6.07
CA PHE A 96 -12.94 2.19 -5.04
C PHE A 96 -13.46 3.56 -5.46
N LEU A 97 -13.37 3.93 -6.73
CA LEU A 97 -14.02 5.14 -7.24
C LEU A 97 -15.54 5.10 -7.03
N GLN A 98 -16.19 3.95 -7.32
CA GLN A 98 -17.64 3.79 -7.09
C GLN A 98 -17.99 3.94 -5.60
N LEU A 99 -17.20 3.34 -4.70
CA LEU A 99 -17.42 3.47 -3.26
C LEU A 99 -17.24 4.92 -2.78
N ILE A 100 -16.18 5.59 -3.21
CA ILE A 100 -15.92 6.99 -2.85
C ILE A 100 -17.08 7.88 -3.31
N PHE A 101 -17.49 7.81 -4.57
CA PHE A 101 -18.60 8.62 -5.08
C PHE A 101 -19.94 8.29 -4.42
N LYS A 102 -20.15 7.04 -4.01
CA LYS A 102 -21.40 6.64 -3.34
C LYS A 102 -21.47 7.08 -1.88
N HIS A 103 -20.34 7.09 -1.18
CA HIS A 103 -20.31 7.27 0.27
C HIS A 103 -19.69 8.59 0.72
N THR A 104 -19.36 9.47 -0.22
CA THR A 104 -18.92 10.84 0.06
C THR A 104 -19.68 11.85 -0.79
N SER A 105 -19.63 13.13 -0.38
CA SER A 105 -20.21 14.23 -1.14
C SER A 105 -19.36 14.72 -2.31
N THR A 106 -18.17 14.13 -2.51
CA THR A 106 -17.24 14.61 -3.54
C THR A 106 -17.80 14.51 -4.95
N LEU A 107 -17.53 15.54 -5.76
CA LEU A 107 -17.85 15.54 -7.19
C LEU A 107 -16.65 15.16 -8.07
N GLY A 108 -15.49 14.90 -7.45
CA GLY A 108 -14.29 14.57 -8.21
C GLY A 108 -13.19 13.95 -7.36
N VAL A 109 -12.50 12.97 -7.92
CA VAL A 109 -11.38 12.26 -7.32
C VAL A 109 -10.14 12.50 -8.16
N ARG A 110 -9.02 12.81 -7.51
CA ARG A 110 -7.69 12.85 -8.13
C ARG A 110 -7.01 11.52 -7.94
N GLU A 111 -6.25 11.10 -8.93
CA GLU A 111 -5.50 9.87 -8.95
C GLU A 111 -4.00 10.17 -8.99
N TYR A 112 -3.24 9.48 -8.16
CA TYR A 112 -1.78 9.54 -8.17
C TYR A 112 -1.21 8.12 -8.19
N PHE A 113 -0.32 7.87 -9.13
CA PHE A 113 0.47 6.63 -9.16
C PHE A 113 1.67 6.76 -8.24
N CYS A 114 1.78 5.84 -7.30
CA CYS A 114 2.86 5.82 -6.33
C CYS A 114 3.64 4.51 -6.44
N ARG A 115 4.96 4.58 -6.35
CA ARG A 115 5.80 3.40 -6.13
C ARG A 115 5.99 3.18 -4.65
N ARG A 116 5.64 1.99 -4.19
CA ARG A 116 5.82 1.59 -2.79
C ARG A 116 7.00 0.64 -2.66
N TYR A 117 7.92 1.00 -1.78
CA TYR A 117 9.08 0.17 -1.46
C TYR A 117 8.86 -0.49 -0.12
N GLY A 118 8.69 -1.81 -0.10
CA GLY A 118 8.43 -2.58 1.10
C GLY A 118 9.59 -3.51 1.46
N LEU A 119 9.74 -3.79 2.75
CA LEU A 119 10.57 -4.90 3.21
C LEU A 119 9.84 -6.21 2.97
N LYS A 120 10.57 -7.28 2.64
CA LYS A 120 10.02 -8.65 2.63
C LYS A 120 9.58 -9.00 4.05
N ARG A 121 8.35 -9.48 4.20
CA ARG A 121 7.75 -9.76 5.51
C ARG A 121 7.53 -11.26 5.68
N LYS A 122 7.80 -11.74 6.89
CA LYS A 122 7.49 -13.09 7.35
C LYS A 122 6.87 -12.98 8.73
N ILE A 123 5.85 -13.78 9.00
CA ILE A 123 5.29 -13.93 10.34
C ILE A 123 5.72 -15.30 10.83
N ASP A 124 6.41 -15.33 11.95
CA ASP A 124 6.83 -16.54 12.64
C ASP A 124 6.03 -16.69 13.92
N GLU A 125 5.60 -17.90 14.23
CA GLU A 125 4.94 -18.25 15.48
C GLU A 125 6.00 -18.70 16.48
N VAL A 126 6.02 -18.09 17.65
CA VAL A 126 6.98 -18.37 18.71
C VAL A 126 6.23 -18.73 19.99
N GLN A 127 6.61 -19.85 20.60
CA GLN A 127 6.09 -20.28 21.89
C GLN A 127 6.87 -19.59 23.01
N THR A 128 6.16 -18.93 23.90
CA THR A 128 6.72 -18.29 25.10
C THR A 128 6.08 -18.89 26.37
N GLU A 129 6.61 -18.55 27.53
CA GLU A 129 6.01 -18.95 28.80
C GLU A 129 4.63 -18.29 29.05
N TYR A 130 4.30 -17.23 28.30
CA TYR A 130 3.03 -16.49 28.35
C TYR A 130 2.05 -16.92 27.26
N GLY A 131 2.42 -17.92 26.45
CA GLY A 131 1.62 -18.41 25.33
C GLY A 131 2.30 -18.19 23.97
N THR A 132 1.56 -18.49 22.95
CA THR A 132 1.99 -18.33 21.56
C THR A 132 1.91 -16.85 21.15
N VAL A 133 2.98 -16.35 20.53
CA VAL A 133 3.03 -14.99 19.97
C VAL A 133 3.49 -15.01 18.52
N HIS A 134 2.93 -14.15 17.71
CA HIS A 134 3.34 -13.95 16.34
C HIS A 134 4.39 -12.82 16.27
N VAL A 135 5.50 -13.13 15.62
CA VAL A 135 6.61 -12.21 15.42
C VAL A 135 6.70 -11.85 13.94
N LYS A 136 6.41 -10.60 13.64
CA LYS A 136 6.59 -10.07 12.28
C LYS A 136 8.04 -9.70 12.07
N ARG A 137 8.72 -10.43 11.18
CA ARG A 137 10.08 -10.13 10.72
C ARG A 137 10.03 -9.49 9.35
N ALA A 138 10.80 -8.44 9.17
CA ALA A 138 10.89 -7.74 7.90
C ALA A 138 12.35 -7.47 7.55
N SER A 139 12.75 -7.76 6.31
CA SER A 139 14.12 -7.56 5.85
C SER A 139 14.17 -7.01 4.42
N GLY A 140 15.17 -6.21 4.13
CA GLY A 140 15.41 -5.61 2.83
C GLY A 140 16.18 -4.30 2.95
N TYR A 141 16.73 -3.81 1.86
CA TYR A 141 17.48 -2.55 1.82
C TYR A 141 18.56 -2.42 2.91
N GLY A 142 19.21 -3.53 3.28
CA GLY A 142 20.20 -3.55 4.35
C GLY A 142 19.64 -3.45 5.78
N ALA A 143 18.31 -3.45 5.96
CA ALA A 143 17.65 -3.37 7.25
C ALA A 143 16.98 -4.69 7.62
N VAL A 144 17.00 -5.02 8.91
CA VAL A 144 16.22 -6.11 9.51
C VAL A 144 15.40 -5.52 10.64
N LYS A 145 14.10 -5.83 10.68
CA LYS A 145 13.17 -5.38 11.73
C LYS A 145 12.40 -6.57 12.25
N GLU A 146 12.16 -6.55 13.55
CA GLU A 146 11.35 -7.54 14.25
C GLU A 146 10.35 -6.84 15.15
N LYS A 147 9.11 -7.31 15.16
CA LYS A 147 8.03 -6.74 15.96
C LYS A 147 7.03 -7.82 16.33
N LEU A 148 6.65 -7.85 17.60
CA LEU A 148 5.53 -8.65 18.09
C LEU A 148 4.21 -8.12 17.50
N GLU A 149 3.29 -9.01 17.16
CA GLU A 149 1.93 -8.61 16.80
C GLU A 149 1.21 -8.03 18.02
N TYR A 150 0.53 -6.91 17.82
CA TYR A 150 -0.11 -6.17 18.89
C TYR A 150 -1.20 -6.97 19.59
N ASP A 151 -2.01 -7.72 18.83
CA ASP A 151 -3.15 -8.46 19.35
C ASP A 151 -2.71 -9.56 20.35
N ASP A 152 -1.58 -10.23 20.07
CA ASP A 152 -1.03 -11.22 20.99
C ASP A 152 -0.51 -10.56 22.28
N VAL A 153 0.20 -9.43 22.12
CA VAL A 153 0.73 -8.69 23.29
C VAL A 153 -0.39 -8.12 24.14
N SER A 154 -1.46 -7.59 23.53
CA SER A 154 -2.61 -7.03 24.27
C SER A 154 -3.37 -8.10 25.01
N LYS A 155 -3.58 -9.26 24.39
CA LYS A 155 -4.21 -10.41 25.04
C LYS A 155 -3.44 -10.88 26.27
N ILE A 156 -2.12 -11.06 26.15
CA ILE A 156 -1.25 -11.45 27.27
C ILE A 156 -1.27 -10.37 28.38
N ALA A 157 -1.27 -9.08 27.99
CA ALA A 157 -1.37 -7.98 28.95
C ALA A 157 -2.66 -8.02 29.76
N GLU A 158 -3.80 -8.29 29.10
CA GLU A 158 -5.11 -8.44 29.76
C GLU A 158 -5.14 -9.65 30.70
N GLU A 159 -4.68 -10.82 30.24
CA GLU A 159 -4.67 -12.06 31.02
C GLU A 159 -3.84 -11.94 32.31
N HIS A 160 -2.76 -11.14 32.28
CA HIS A 160 -1.87 -10.95 33.41
C HIS A 160 -2.07 -9.63 34.18
N SER A 161 -3.03 -8.82 33.79
CA SER A 161 -3.25 -7.47 34.34
C SER A 161 -2.01 -6.56 34.26
N TRP A 162 -1.25 -6.68 33.16
CA TRP A 162 -0.08 -5.86 32.88
C TRP A 162 -0.42 -4.71 31.92
N SER A 163 0.45 -3.70 31.89
CA SER A 163 0.40 -2.77 30.78
C SER A 163 0.93 -3.45 29.50
N VAL A 164 0.48 -2.97 28.33
CA VAL A 164 0.96 -3.48 27.04
C VAL A 164 2.49 -3.34 26.90
N ALA A 165 3.05 -2.26 27.46
CA ALA A 165 4.50 -2.03 27.46
C ALA A 165 5.23 -3.07 28.33
N GLU A 166 4.69 -3.40 29.50
CA GLU A 166 5.24 -4.41 30.40
C GLU A 166 5.17 -5.81 29.76
N ALA A 167 4.02 -6.20 29.23
CA ALA A 167 3.86 -7.48 28.51
C ALA A 167 4.87 -7.60 27.38
N ARG A 168 5.01 -6.56 26.56
CA ARG A 168 5.99 -6.53 25.48
C ARG A 168 7.42 -6.74 25.95
N ASN A 169 7.84 -6.03 26.99
CA ASN A 169 9.21 -6.15 27.54
C ASN A 169 9.47 -7.55 28.12
N ARG A 170 8.48 -8.14 28.78
CA ARG A 170 8.61 -9.50 29.33
C ARG A 170 8.72 -10.54 28.22
N ILE A 171 7.93 -10.42 27.15
CA ILE A 171 8.00 -11.31 25.99
C ILE A 171 9.35 -11.17 25.30
N TYR A 172 9.84 -9.96 25.02
CA TYR A 172 11.16 -9.75 24.40
C TYR A 172 12.32 -10.23 25.27
N GLY A 173 12.20 -10.18 26.57
CA GLY A 173 13.21 -10.71 27.48
C GLY A 173 13.33 -12.24 27.46
N LYS A 174 12.45 -12.93 26.72
CA LYS A 174 12.36 -14.39 26.60
C LYS A 174 12.49 -14.92 25.16
N LEU A 175 12.56 -14.02 24.15
CA LEU A 175 12.84 -14.33 22.76
C LEU A 175 14.36 -14.39 22.51
#